data_a1d607b566526f844beb767965f14d04
#
_entry.id   a1d607b566526f844beb767965f14d04
#
_cell.length_a   1.000
_cell.length_b   1.000
_cell.length_c   1.000
_cell.angle_alpha   90.00
_cell.angle_beta   90.00
_cell.angle_gamma   90.00
#
_symmetry.space_group_name_H-M   'P 1'
#
loop_
_entity.id
_entity.type
_entity.pdbx_description
1 polymer ?
#
loop_
_entity_poly.entity_id
_entity_poly.type
_entity_poly.pdbx_seq_one_letter_code
_entity_poly.pdbx_strand_id
1 'polypeptide(L)'
;LDLEMAKVMEAVKMGAEAIMDLSSFGDTQVFRRKLTAECPAVIGTVPIYDAVVYYNKALKAITSRQWIDIVKMHAEDGVDFMTIHCGINKATAERFKKAKRHTNIVSRGGSIIFAWMELTGNENPFYEYYDEILDICQKYDVTLSLGDACRPGSIADAGDIPQIEELVTLGELTDRAWEKDVQVMIEGPGHMPLNQIQANMEIEQTICKGAPFYVLGPLVTDVAPGYDHILSLIHISEPTRHAQI
;
A
#
# COMPACT_ATOMS: atom_id res chain seq x y z
N LEU A 1 4.35 20.84 12.28
CA LEU A 1 5.13 19.77 12.87
C LEU A 1 4.58 19.41 14.27
N ASP A 2 4.54 20.34 15.22
CA ASP A 2 4.12 20.06 16.59
C ASP A 2 2.64 19.65 16.70
N LEU A 3 1.77 20.24 15.88
CA LEU A 3 0.37 19.83 15.82
C LEU A 3 0.19 18.38 15.32
N GLU A 4 0.98 17.98 14.31
CA GLU A 4 0.96 16.60 13.80
C GLU A 4 1.48 15.62 14.85
N MET A 5 2.57 15.95 15.54
CA MET A 5 3.06 15.15 16.66
C MET A 5 2.05 15.06 17.80
N ALA A 6 1.36 16.13 18.12
CA ALA A 6 0.31 16.12 19.16
C ALA A 6 -0.84 15.16 18.77
N LYS A 7 -1.25 15.13 17.50
CA LYS A 7 -2.26 14.17 17.00
C LYS A 7 -1.78 12.72 17.13
N VAL A 8 -0.52 12.45 16.74
CA VAL A 8 0.09 11.13 16.87
C VAL A 8 0.11 10.68 18.33
N MET A 9 0.60 11.51 19.23
CA MET A 9 0.69 11.16 20.65
C MET A 9 -0.69 10.97 21.31
N GLU A 10 -1.70 11.69 20.86
CA GLU A 10 -3.07 11.45 21.34
C GLU A 10 -3.62 10.12 20.80
N ALA A 11 -3.35 9.76 19.54
CA ALA A 11 -3.72 8.45 19.00
C ALA A 11 -3.04 7.30 19.77
N VAL A 12 -1.76 7.42 20.07
CA VAL A 12 -1.01 6.44 20.88
C VAL A 12 -1.61 6.33 22.29
N LYS A 13 -1.94 7.44 22.93
CA LYS A 13 -2.61 7.46 24.24
C LYS A 13 -3.99 6.80 24.19
N MET A 14 -4.69 6.87 23.07
CA MET A 14 -5.95 6.15 22.83
C MET A 14 -5.76 4.67 22.52
N GLY A 15 -4.53 4.18 22.42
CA GLY A 15 -4.21 2.78 22.20
C GLY A 15 -3.84 2.42 20.75
N ALA A 16 -3.47 3.39 19.91
CA ALA A 16 -2.94 3.09 18.59
C ALA A 16 -1.58 2.40 18.73
N GLU A 17 -1.46 1.21 18.14
CA GLU A 17 -0.24 0.40 18.14
C GLU A 17 0.63 0.67 16.90
N ALA A 18 0.04 1.20 15.84
CA ALA A 18 0.72 1.61 14.62
C ALA A 18 0.23 2.97 14.12
N ILE A 19 1.13 3.73 13.55
CA ILE A 19 0.87 5.05 12.95
C ILE A 19 1.34 5.03 11.50
N MET A 20 0.48 5.44 10.58
CA MET A 20 0.85 5.63 9.18
C MET A 20 1.11 7.09 8.87
N ASP A 21 2.35 7.44 8.50
CA ASP A 21 2.69 8.76 7.98
C ASP A 21 2.41 8.81 6.46
N LEU A 22 1.34 9.49 6.12
CA LEU A 22 0.90 9.73 4.73
C LEU A 22 1.24 11.14 4.26
N SER A 23 2.23 11.77 4.87
CA SER A 23 2.66 13.13 4.55
C SER A 23 3.04 13.26 3.08
N SER A 24 2.60 14.36 2.47
CA SER A 24 2.81 14.64 1.04
C SER A 24 2.94 16.13 0.78
N PHE A 25 3.42 16.89 1.76
CA PHE A 25 3.63 18.32 1.66
C PHE A 25 4.77 18.79 2.56
N GLY A 26 5.57 19.72 2.06
CA GLY A 26 6.70 20.30 2.78
C GLY A 26 7.89 19.35 2.93
N ASP A 27 8.69 19.56 3.96
CA ASP A 27 9.82 18.68 4.30
C ASP A 27 9.32 17.50 5.13
N THR A 28 8.93 16.43 4.44
CA THR A 28 8.39 15.21 5.05
C THR A 28 9.45 14.46 5.86
N GLN A 29 10.72 14.54 5.47
CA GLN A 29 11.81 13.86 6.15
C GLN A 29 12.02 14.37 7.58
N VAL A 30 11.91 15.66 7.79
CA VAL A 30 12.02 16.27 9.14
C VAL A 30 10.91 15.72 10.06
N PHE A 31 9.69 15.60 9.56
CA PHE A 31 8.59 15.02 10.35
C PHE A 31 8.81 13.54 10.59
N ARG A 32 9.15 12.76 9.57
CA ARG A 32 9.38 11.31 9.67
C ARG A 32 10.47 10.98 10.69
N ARG A 33 11.62 11.66 10.65
CA ARG A 33 12.71 11.47 11.62
C ARG A 33 12.29 11.82 13.05
N LYS A 34 11.50 12.86 13.24
CA LYS A 34 10.95 13.19 14.56
C LYS A 34 9.98 12.11 15.01
N LEU A 35 9.13 11.65 14.11
CA LEU A 35 8.12 10.61 14.39
C LEU A 35 8.79 9.29 14.82
N THR A 36 9.76 8.80 14.05
CA THR A 36 10.49 7.55 14.36
C THR A 36 11.32 7.66 15.64
N ALA A 37 11.79 8.84 16.00
CA ALA A 37 12.57 9.06 17.22
C ALA A 37 11.73 9.19 18.48
N GLU A 38 10.51 9.70 18.41
CA GLU A 38 9.70 10.09 19.57
C GLU A 38 8.46 9.21 19.78
N CYS A 39 7.92 8.59 18.73
CA CYS A 39 6.71 7.78 18.81
C CYS A 39 7.04 6.33 19.20
N PRO A 40 6.40 5.78 20.24
CA PRO A 40 6.62 4.39 20.66
C PRO A 40 5.81 3.37 19.84
N ALA A 41 4.90 3.81 18.97
CA ALA A 41 4.11 2.93 18.11
C ALA A 41 4.88 2.58 16.84
N VAL A 42 4.50 1.49 16.18
CA VAL A 42 5.03 1.06 14.88
C VAL A 42 4.76 2.12 13.81
N ILE A 43 5.78 2.55 13.07
CA ILE A 43 5.68 3.62 12.07
C ILE A 43 5.71 3.08 10.66
N GLY A 44 4.63 3.32 9.93
CA GLY A 44 4.52 3.00 8.51
C GLY A 44 4.56 4.23 7.62
N THR A 45 5.05 4.06 6.39
CA THR A 45 5.11 5.14 5.40
C THR A 45 4.77 4.66 3.99
N VAL A 46 4.54 5.59 3.08
CA VAL A 46 4.29 5.33 1.65
C VAL A 46 5.29 6.11 0.80
N PRO A 47 6.47 5.56 0.50
CA PRO A 47 7.57 6.28 -0.16
C PRO A 47 7.19 6.96 -1.48
N ILE A 48 6.27 6.38 -2.26
CA ILE A 48 5.83 6.97 -3.53
C ILE A 48 5.18 8.35 -3.36
N TYR A 49 4.54 8.62 -2.21
CA TYR A 49 3.95 9.95 -1.96
C TYR A 49 5.03 11.01 -1.74
N ASP A 50 6.08 10.62 -1.04
CA ASP A 50 7.21 11.49 -0.74
C ASP A 50 8.07 11.79 -1.98
N ALA A 51 8.31 10.79 -2.82
CA ALA A 51 9.14 10.97 -4.01
C ALA A 51 8.68 12.12 -4.90
N VAL A 52 7.36 12.26 -5.10
CA VAL A 52 6.79 13.34 -5.92
C VAL A 52 7.05 14.71 -5.29
N VAL A 53 6.97 14.80 -3.97
CA VAL A 53 7.22 16.04 -3.22
C VAL A 53 8.70 16.35 -3.14
N TYR A 54 9.51 15.38 -2.75
CA TYR A 54 10.94 15.51 -2.51
C TYR A 54 11.69 15.96 -3.76
N TYR A 55 11.46 15.30 -4.90
CA TYR A 55 12.13 15.67 -6.14
C TYR A 55 11.58 16.93 -6.79
N ASN A 56 10.33 17.31 -6.48
CA ASN A 56 9.65 18.48 -7.03
C ASN A 56 9.83 18.62 -8.56
N LYS A 57 9.65 17.53 -9.28
CA LYS A 57 9.81 17.41 -10.72
C LYS A 57 8.52 16.96 -11.39
N ALA A 58 8.44 17.18 -12.71
CA ALA A 58 7.40 16.53 -13.50
C ALA A 58 7.51 15.00 -13.35
N LEU A 59 6.41 14.31 -13.18
CA LEU A 59 6.37 12.87 -12.89
C LEU A 59 7.26 12.04 -13.85
N LYS A 60 7.19 12.32 -15.16
CA LYS A 60 8.03 11.67 -16.19
C LYS A 60 9.52 11.90 -16.06
N ALA A 61 9.96 12.90 -15.28
CA ALA A 61 11.36 13.24 -15.07
C ALA A 61 11.97 12.57 -13.84
N ILE A 62 11.15 11.86 -13.05
CA ILE A 62 11.62 11.01 -11.95
C ILE A 62 12.17 9.74 -12.58
N THR A 63 13.43 9.41 -12.32
CA THR A 63 14.07 8.21 -12.85
C THR A 63 13.73 6.97 -12.02
N SER A 64 13.84 5.76 -12.61
CA SER A 64 13.67 4.51 -11.87
C SER A 64 14.55 4.45 -10.61
N ARG A 65 15.79 4.94 -10.70
CA ARG A 65 16.71 4.99 -9.56
C ARG A 65 16.18 5.89 -8.44
N GLN A 66 15.63 7.04 -8.76
CA GLN A 66 15.09 7.98 -7.78
C GLN A 66 13.92 7.38 -6.97
N TRP A 67 13.11 6.50 -7.56
CA TRP A 67 12.07 5.76 -6.83
C TRP A 67 12.67 4.82 -5.77
N ILE A 68 13.78 4.17 -6.07
CA ILE A 68 14.45 3.28 -5.13
C ILE A 68 15.22 4.08 -4.06
N ASP A 69 15.82 5.20 -4.43
CA ASP A 69 16.52 6.08 -3.48
C ASP A 69 15.58 6.62 -2.38
N ILE A 70 14.30 6.91 -2.73
CA ILE A 70 13.30 7.31 -1.72
C ILE A 70 12.96 6.14 -0.77
N VAL A 71 12.79 4.93 -1.28
CA VAL A 71 12.57 3.74 -0.43
C VAL A 71 13.72 3.59 0.57
N LYS A 72 14.96 3.70 0.08
CA LYS A 72 16.14 3.65 0.93
C LYS A 72 16.16 4.76 1.97
N MET A 73 15.82 5.98 1.59
CA MET A 73 15.77 7.13 2.51
C MET A 73 14.78 6.89 3.65
N HIS A 74 13.60 6.35 3.37
CA HIS A 74 12.62 6.01 4.40
C HIS A 74 13.13 4.94 5.37
N ALA A 75 13.77 3.90 4.84
CA ALA A 75 14.38 2.87 5.66
C ALA A 75 15.51 3.43 6.56
N GLU A 76 16.36 4.32 6.02
CA GLU A 76 17.42 5.01 6.76
C GLU A 76 16.87 5.96 7.84
N ASP A 77 15.68 6.50 7.66
CA ASP A 77 15.00 7.34 8.65
C ASP A 77 14.35 6.53 9.79
N GLY A 78 14.42 5.19 9.75
CA GLY A 78 14.04 4.28 10.84
C GLY A 78 12.55 3.94 10.87
N VAL A 79 11.86 3.88 9.73
CA VAL A 79 10.49 3.39 9.68
C VAL A 79 10.42 1.87 9.86
N ASP A 80 9.32 1.38 10.43
CA ASP A 80 9.15 -0.05 10.72
C ASP A 80 8.53 -0.81 9.52
N PHE A 81 7.70 -0.14 8.73
CA PHE A 81 7.16 -0.73 7.50
C PHE A 81 6.92 0.31 6.39
N MET A 82 6.88 -0.16 5.15
CA MET A 82 6.63 0.70 3.98
C MET A 82 5.63 0.07 3.03
N THR A 83 4.66 0.87 2.57
CA THR A 83 3.77 0.46 1.48
C THR A 83 4.43 0.69 0.13
N ILE A 84 4.60 -0.39 -0.63
CA ILE A 84 5.23 -0.40 -1.95
C ILE A 84 4.26 -0.99 -2.98
N HIS A 85 3.88 -0.20 -3.99
CA HIS A 85 2.96 -0.64 -5.05
C HIS A 85 3.72 -1.39 -6.15
N CYS A 86 4.19 -2.59 -5.83
CA CYS A 86 5.00 -3.43 -6.71
C CYS A 86 4.18 -4.46 -7.51
N GLY A 87 2.90 -4.68 -7.20
CA GLY A 87 2.06 -5.66 -7.88
C GLY A 87 1.62 -5.27 -9.29
N ILE A 88 1.53 -3.97 -9.58
CA ILE A 88 1.24 -3.49 -10.92
C ILE A 88 2.51 -3.48 -11.77
N ASN A 89 2.50 -4.23 -12.87
CA ASN A 89 3.56 -4.28 -13.88
C ASN A 89 2.97 -3.99 -15.27
N LYS A 90 3.78 -4.02 -16.32
CA LYS A 90 3.30 -3.76 -17.69
C LYS A 90 2.17 -4.69 -18.13
N ALA A 91 2.23 -5.97 -17.76
CA ALA A 91 1.19 -6.93 -18.13
C ALA A 91 -0.14 -6.60 -17.44
N THR A 92 -0.11 -6.34 -16.13
CA THR A 92 -1.28 -5.90 -15.35
C THR A 92 -1.82 -4.57 -15.86
N ALA A 93 -0.94 -3.61 -16.19
CA ALA A 93 -1.33 -2.32 -16.76
C ALA A 93 -2.06 -2.45 -18.10
N GLU A 94 -1.59 -3.33 -18.99
CA GLU A 94 -2.26 -3.60 -20.28
C GLU A 94 -3.62 -4.27 -20.09
N ARG A 95 -3.78 -5.12 -19.12
CA ARG A 95 -5.08 -5.72 -18.78
C ARG A 95 -6.02 -4.71 -18.13
N PHE A 96 -5.49 -3.86 -17.25
CA PHE A 96 -6.26 -2.77 -16.65
C PHE A 96 -6.88 -1.86 -17.71
N LYS A 97 -6.11 -1.47 -18.73
CA LYS A 97 -6.62 -0.65 -19.85
C LYS A 97 -7.78 -1.30 -20.62
N LYS A 98 -7.84 -2.63 -20.65
CA LYS A 98 -8.89 -3.40 -21.30
C LYS A 98 -10.10 -3.64 -20.39
N ALA A 99 -9.93 -3.50 -19.09
CA ALA A 99 -11.01 -3.64 -18.12
C ALA A 99 -11.96 -2.45 -18.23
N LYS A 100 -13.26 -2.72 -18.19
CA LYS A 100 -14.29 -1.68 -18.21
C LYS A 100 -14.73 -1.37 -16.78
N ARG A 101 -13.85 -0.78 -16.00
CA ARG A 101 -14.17 -0.37 -14.63
C ARG A 101 -15.09 0.84 -14.60
N HIS A 102 -15.93 0.89 -13.59
CA HIS A 102 -16.71 2.09 -13.27
C HIS A 102 -15.80 3.16 -12.66
N THR A 103 -14.86 2.73 -11.83
CA THR A 103 -13.81 3.60 -11.30
C THR A 103 -12.46 3.18 -11.87
N ASN A 104 -11.60 4.14 -12.15
CA ASN A 104 -10.23 3.86 -12.56
C ASN A 104 -9.39 3.37 -11.37
N ILE A 105 -8.09 3.62 -11.37
CA ILE A 105 -7.21 3.36 -10.24
C ILE A 105 -7.53 4.35 -9.12
N VAL A 106 -8.04 3.86 -8.00
CA VAL A 106 -8.40 4.67 -6.82
C VAL A 106 -7.29 4.70 -5.78
N SER A 107 -6.34 3.79 -5.86
CA SER A 107 -5.12 3.84 -5.07
C SER A 107 -4.29 5.05 -5.49
N ARG A 108 -3.98 5.93 -4.54
CA ARG A 108 -3.14 7.12 -4.81
C ARG A 108 -1.75 6.72 -5.30
N GLY A 109 -1.08 5.79 -4.61
CA GLY A 109 0.24 5.31 -5.01
C GLY A 109 0.18 4.52 -6.31
N GLY A 110 -0.84 3.67 -6.47
CA GLY A 110 -1.10 2.95 -7.71
C GLY A 110 -1.29 3.87 -8.90
N SER A 111 -2.06 4.94 -8.76
CA SER A 111 -2.29 5.90 -9.85
C SER A 111 -1.02 6.69 -10.23
N ILE A 112 -0.18 7.03 -9.26
CA ILE A 112 1.08 7.72 -9.51
C ILE A 112 2.03 6.82 -10.32
N ILE A 113 2.22 5.58 -9.90
CA ILE A 113 3.14 4.67 -10.59
C ILE A 113 2.61 4.25 -11.96
N PHE A 114 1.31 3.99 -12.07
CA PHE A 114 0.67 3.69 -13.36
C PHE A 114 0.87 4.86 -14.34
N ALA A 115 0.60 6.10 -13.91
CA ALA A 115 0.82 7.28 -14.74
C ALA A 115 2.30 7.44 -15.14
N TRP A 116 3.23 7.15 -14.23
CA TRP A 116 4.66 7.19 -14.54
C TRP A 116 5.03 6.15 -15.61
N MET A 117 4.55 4.92 -15.48
CA MET A 117 4.75 3.86 -16.47
C MET A 117 4.22 4.27 -17.85
N GLU A 118 3.03 4.85 -17.90
CA GLU A 118 2.41 5.32 -19.16
C GLU A 118 3.20 6.47 -19.79
N LEU A 119 3.66 7.43 -18.99
CA LEU A 119 4.39 8.61 -19.47
C LEU A 119 5.81 8.29 -19.94
N THR A 120 6.43 7.24 -19.38
CA THR A 120 7.82 6.88 -19.67
C THR A 120 7.96 5.67 -20.57
N GLY A 121 6.96 4.81 -20.63
CA GLY A 121 7.02 3.50 -21.27
C GLY A 121 7.90 2.48 -20.53
N ASN A 122 8.38 2.82 -19.34
CA ASN A 122 9.21 1.92 -18.51
C ASN A 122 8.37 0.95 -17.67
N GLU A 123 9.03 -0.09 -17.15
CA GLU A 123 8.43 -0.98 -16.16
C GLU A 123 8.30 -0.26 -14.81
N ASN A 124 7.40 -0.73 -13.96
CA ASN A 124 7.29 -0.29 -12.58
C ASN A 124 8.62 -0.51 -11.83
N PRO A 125 9.30 0.55 -11.37
CA PRO A 125 10.59 0.40 -10.70
C PRO A 125 10.53 -0.46 -9.43
N PHE A 126 9.40 -0.43 -8.70
CA PHE A 126 9.23 -1.23 -7.50
C PHE A 126 9.07 -2.73 -7.80
N TYR A 127 8.59 -3.08 -8.99
CA TYR A 127 8.57 -4.44 -9.49
C TYR A 127 9.93 -4.85 -10.09
N GLU A 128 10.50 -3.99 -10.94
CA GLU A 128 11.75 -4.26 -11.67
C GLU A 128 12.95 -4.42 -10.72
N TYR A 129 13.04 -3.55 -9.70
CA TYR A 129 14.14 -3.56 -8.71
C TYR A 129 13.72 -4.14 -7.36
N TYR A 130 12.76 -5.07 -7.35
CA TYR A 130 12.20 -5.61 -6.11
C TYR A 130 13.28 -6.26 -5.22
N ASP A 131 14.24 -6.99 -5.80
CA ASP A 131 15.33 -7.61 -5.02
C ASP A 131 16.22 -6.58 -4.32
N GLU A 132 16.44 -5.41 -4.92
CA GLU A 132 17.18 -4.32 -4.27
C GLU A 132 16.36 -3.71 -3.12
N ILE A 133 15.05 -3.61 -3.27
CA ILE A 133 14.16 -3.19 -2.18
C ILE A 133 14.22 -4.19 -1.03
N LEU A 134 14.22 -5.48 -1.32
CA LEU A 134 14.37 -6.53 -0.31
C LEU A 134 15.70 -6.43 0.43
N ASP A 135 16.81 -6.16 -0.27
CA ASP A 135 18.12 -5.95 0.36
C ASP A 135 18.13 -4.73 1.29
N ILE A 136 17.42 -3.66 0.91
CA ILE A 136 17.22 -2.49 1.76
C ILE A 136 16.39 -2.89 3.01
N CYS A 137 15.27 -3.57 2.82
CA CYS A 137 14.38 -3.97 3.92
C CYS A 137 15.08 -4.93 4.90
N GLN A 138 15.81 -5.92 4.40
CA GLN A 138 16.58 -6.83 5.23
C GLN A 138 17.64 -6.09 6.05
N LYS A 139 18.33 -5.14 5.42
CA LYS A 139 19.41 -4.37 6.10
C LYS A 139 18.88 -3.49 7.23
N TYR A 140 17.71 -2.91 7.08
CA TYR A 140 17.13 -1.94 8.02
C TYR A 140 15.99 -2.53 8.87
N ASP A 141 15.71 -3.83 8.74
CA ASP A 141 14.63 -4.55 9.44
C ASP A 141 13.25 -3.92 9.19
N VAL A 142 12.92 -3.68 7.93
CA VAL A 142 11.69 -3.03 7.51
C VAL A 142 10.72 -4.06 6.91
N THR A 143 9.50 -4.09 7.42
CA THR A 143 8.40 -4.89 6.84
C THR A 143 7.85 -4.23 5.57
N LEU A 144 7.54 -5.01 4.53
CA LEU A 144 6.87 -4.52 3.35
C LEU A 144 5.34 -4.70 3.45
N SER A 145 4.62 -3.61 3.22
CA SER A 145 3.20 -3.65 2.88
C SER A 145 3.08 -3.61 1.36
N LEU A 146 2.72 -4.75 0.75
CA LEU A 146 2.63 -4.87 -0.71
C LEU A 146 1.31 -4.25 -1.17
N GLY A 147 1.39 -3.04 -1.72
CA GLY A 147 0.25 -2.19 -2.02
C GLY A 147 -0.59 -2.67 -3.20
N ASP A 148 -1.89 -2.56 -3.08
CA ASP A 148 -2.90 -2.96 -4.06
C ASP A 148 -3.28 -1.79 -5.01
N ALA A 149 -2.45 -1.55 -6.01
CA ALA A 149 -2.70 -0.50 -7.01
C ALA A 149 -4.04 -0.69 -7.74
N CYS A 150 -4.43 -1.94 -7.99
CA CYS A 150 -5.64 -2.32 -8.73
C CYS A 150 -6.84 -2.64 -7.84
N ARG A 151 -6.82 -2.26 -6.53
CA ARG A 151 -8.03 -2.43 -5.72
C ARG A 151 -9.24 -1.73 -6.34
N PRO A 152 -10.45 -2.33 -6.24
CA PRO A 152 -11.66 -1.71 -6.77
C PRO A 152 -12.03 -0.45 -5.99
N GLY A 153 -12.57 0.55 -6.66
CA GLY A 153 -13.13 1.77 -6.06
C GLY A 153 -14.65 1.74 -5.99
N SER A 154 -15.27 0.67 -6.48
CA SER A 154 -16.71 0.43 -6.38
C SER A 154 -16.99 -1.06 -6.25
N ILE A 155 -18.17 -1.40 -5.71
CA ILE A 155 -18.62 -2.79 -5.57
C ILE A 155 -18.73 -3.49 -6.95
N ALA A 156 -19.05 -2.72 -7.99
CA ALA A 156 -19.19 -3.26 -9.34
C ALA A 156 -17.86 -3.69 -9.98
N ASP A 157 -16.74 -3.16 -9.50
CA ASP A 157 -15.40 -3.48 -10.01
C ASP A 157 -14.72 -4.58 -9.17
N ALA A 158 -15.36 -5.02 -8.06
CA ALA A 158 -14.78 -6.00 -7.15
C ALA A 158 -14.58 -7.37 -7.81
N GLY A 159 -13.41 -7.98 -7.56
CA GLY A 159 -13.08 -9.31 -8.07
C GLY A 159 -12.79 -9.34 -9.57
N ASP A 160 -12.53 -8.19 -10.20
CA ASP A 160 -12.20 -8.13 -11.61
C ASP A 160 -10.78 -8.67 -11.92
N ILE A 161 -10.49 -8.84 -13.22
CA ILE A 161 -9.22 -9.41 -13.67
C ILE A 161 -8.01 -8.62 -13.19
N PRO A 162 -7.96 -7.27 -13.28
CA PRO A 162 -6.82 -6.51 -12.78
C PRO A 162 -6.55 -6.71 -11.27
N GLN A 163 -7.60 -6.76 -10.45
CA GLN A 163 -7.46 -6.99 -9.00
C GLN A 163 -6.84 -8.35 -8.72
N ILE A 164 -7.37 -9.41 -9.35
CA ILE A 164 -6.90 -10.77 -9.09
C ILE A 164 -5.50 -11.00 -9.67
N GLU A 165 -5.19 -10.45 -10.84
CA GLU A 165 -3.87 -10.58 -11.44
C GLU A 165 -2.79 -9.85 -10.63
N GLU A 166 -3.10 -8.67 -10.09
CA GLU A 166 -2.19 -8.01 -9.16
C GLU A 166 -1.96 -8.88 -7.92
N LEU A 167 -3.01 -9.47 -7.35
CA LEU A 167 -2.88 -10.36 -6.19
C LEU A 167 -1.99 -11.57 -6.49
N VAL A 168 -2.08 -12.17 -7.68
CA VAL A 168 -1.17 -13.24 -8.10
C VAL A 168 0.29 -12.76 -8.11
N THR A 169 0.54 -11.57 -8.67
CA THR A 169 1.87 -10.97 -8.67
C THR A 169 2.37 -10.72 -7.23
N LEU A 170 1.50 -10.23 -6.34
CA LEU A 170 1.86 -10.00 -4.93
C LEU A 170 2.20 -11.32 -4.22
N GLY A 171 1.52 -12.40 -4.54
CA GLY A 171 1.86 -13.75 -4.03
C GLY A 171 3.25 -14.20 -4.46
N GLU A 172 3.63 -14.01 -5.73
CA GLU A 172 4.97 -14.32 -6.23
C GLU A 172 6.04 -13.45 -5.55
N LEU A 173 5.75 -12.18 -5.32
CA LEU A 173 6.66 -11.25 -4.63
C LEU A 173 6.80 -11.58 -3.14
N THR A 174 5.75 -12.13 -2.53
CA THR A 174 5.78 -12.62 -1.14
C THR A 174 6.79 -13.74 -0.97
N ASP A 175 6.82 -14.72 -1.88
CA ASP A 175 7.81 -15.80 -1.84
C ASP A 175 9.23 -15.26 -1.88
N ARG A 176 9.50 -14.34 -2.81
CA ARG A 176 10.82 -13.72 -2.95
C ARG A 176 11.24 -12.93 -1.70
N ALA A 177 10.28 -12.27 -1.04
CA ALA A 177 10.54 -11.56 0.21
C ALA A 177 10.92 -12.53 1.34
N TRP A 178 10.18 -13.61 1.50
CA TRP A 178 10.44 -14.63 2.52
C TRP A 178 11.76 -15.38 2.29
N GLU A 179 12.16 -15.61 1.04
CA GLU A 179 13.48 -16.16 0.71
C GLU A 179 14.65 -15.27 1.18
N LYS A 180 14.38 -13.98 1.41
CA LYS A 180 15.33 -12.99 1.96
C LYS A 180 15.06 -12.62 3.41
N ASP A 181 14.23 -13.38 4.13
CA ASP A 181 13.84 -13.11 5.51
C ASP A 181 13.19 -11.72 5.72
N VAL A 182 12.52 -11.18 4.69
CA VAL A 182 11.78 -9.93 4.78
C VAL A 182 10.31 -10.21 5.06
N GLN A 183 9.78 -9.62 6.10
CA GLN A 183 8.36 -9.73 6.45
C GLN A 183 7.50 -8.95 5.46
N VAL A 184 6.33 -9.50 5.14
CA VAL A 184 5.35 -8.84 4.27
C VAL A 184 3.95 -8.89 4.86
N MET A 185 3.15 -7.89 4.52
CA MET A 185 1.69 -7.94 4.56
C MET A 185 1.16 -7.57 3.18
N ILE A 186 0.00 -8.09 2.81
CA ILE A 186 -0.63 -7.82 1.52
C ILE A 186 -1.74 -6.80 1.73
N GLU A 187 -1.77 -5.74 0.93
CA GLU A 187 -2.93 -4.85 0.89
C GLU A 187 -4.03 -5.41 0.00
N GLY A 188 -5.26 -5.16 0.36
CA GLY A 188 -6.41 -5.69 -0.35
C GLY A 188 -7.63 -4.76 -0.36
N PRO A 189 -8.67 -5.17 -1.11
CA PRO A 189 -9.82 -4.33 -1.39
C PRO A 189 -10.70 -4.08 -0.17
N GLY A 190 -11.37 -2.90 -0.16
CA GLY A 190 -12.45 -2.59 0.76
C GLY A 190 -13.81 -2.56 0.08
N HIS A 191 -13.89 -2.07 -1.16
CA HIS A 191 -15.13 -2.00 -1.95
C HIS A 191 -15.46 -3.38 -2.55
N MET A 192 -16.20 -4.18 -1.79
CA MET A 192 -16.52 -5.55 -2.15
C MET A 192 -17.89 -5.97 -1.64
N PRO A 193 -18.72 -6.67 -2.42
CA PRO A 193 -19.96 -7.23 -1.94
C PRO A 193 -19.73 -8.23 -0.78
N LEU A 194 -20.57 -8.18 0.24
CA LEU A 194 -20.43 -9.04 1.43
C LEU A 194 -20.30 -10.53 1.11
N ASN A 195 -21.04 -11.01 0.12
CA ASN A 195 -21.01 -12.40 -0.33
C ASN A 195 -19.74 -12.80 -1.09
N GLN A 196 -18.84 -11.85 -1.41
CA GLN A 196 -17.56 -12.11 -2.08
C GLN A 196 -16.37 -12.04 -1.13
N ILE A 197 -16.55 -11.60 0.11
CA ILE A 197 -15.45 -11.44 1.07
C ILE A 197 -14.76 -12.78 1.32
N GLN A 198 -15.54 -13.81 1.64
CA GLN A 198 -14.98 -15.14 1.92
C GLN A 198 -14.15 -15.65 0.74
N ALA A 199 -14.67 -15.57 -0.48
CA ALA A 199 -13.95 -16.02 -1.67
C ALA A 199 -12.63 -15.25 -1.88
N ASN A 200 -12.62 -13.94 -1.65
CA ASN A 200 -11.40 -13.13 -1.78
C ASN A 200 -10.38 -13.46 -0.69
N MET A 201 -10.81 -13.71 0.54
CA MET A 201 -9.93 -14.17 1.62
C MET A 201 -9.32 -15.54 1.31
N GLU A 202 -10.12 -16.48 0.80
CA GLU A 202 -9.64 -17.82 0.42
C GLU A 202 -8.63 -17.77 -0.74
N ILE A 203 -8.86 -16.90 -1.72
CA ILE A 203 -7.93 -16.65 -2.84
C ILE A 203 -6.63 -16.09 -2.31
N GLU A 204 -6.68 -15.04 -1.47
CA GLU A 204 -5.49 -14.43 -0.89
C GLU A 204 -4.69 -15.43 -0.07
N GLN A 205 -5.32 -16.14 0.87
CA GLN A 205 -4.65 -17.12 1.70
C GLN A 205 -3.99 -18.23 0.88
N THR A 206 -4.58 -18.59 -0.25
CA THR A 206 -4.02 -19.61 -1.14
C THR A 206 -2.84 -19.07 -1.93
N ILE A 207 -2.99 -17.91 -2.56
CA ILE A 207 -2.01 -17.32 -3.47
C ILE A 207 -0.84 -16.71 -2.67
N CYS A 208 -1.14 -15.98 -1.59
CA CYS A 208 -0.15 -15.32 -0.74
C CYS A 208 0.26 -16.17 0.48
N LYS A 209 -0.13 -17.46 0.50
CA LYS A 209 0.34 -18.47 1.47
C LYS A 209 0.11 -18.09 2.93
N GLY A 210 -0.99 -17.39 3.21
CA GLY A 210 -1.37 -16.97 4.55
C GLY A 210 -0.59 -15.76 5.07
N ALA A 211 0.01 -14.95 4.19
CA ALA A 211 0.55 -13.66 4.57
C ALA A 211 -0.55 -12.77 5.20
N PRO A 212 -0.23 -11.91 6.17
CA PRO A 212 -1.22 -10.99 6.73
C PRO A 212 -1.89 -10.15 5.66
N PHE A 213 -3.22 -10.07 5.68
CA PHE A 213 -4.00 -9.34 4.70
C PHE A 213 -4.55 -8.05 5.29
N TYR A 214 -4.03 -6.92 4.88
CA TYR A 214 -4.46 -5.59 5.28
C TYR A 214 -5.46 -5.04 4.27
N VAL A 215 -6.73 -5.02 4.65
CA VAL A 215 -7.81 -4.59 3.75
C VAL A 215 -8.28 -3.18 4.08
N LEU A 216 -8.71 -2.46 3.05
CA LEU A 216 -9.35 -1.16 3.23
C LEU A 216 -10.68 -1.36 3.97
N GLY A 217 -11.11 -0.38 4.77
CA GLY A 217 -12.37 -0.47 5.54
C GLY A 217 -13.59 -0.77 4.67
N PRO A 218 -14.73 -1.13 5.28
CA PRO A 218 -15.76 -1.92 4.60
C PRO A 218 -16.48 -1.18 3.49
N LEU A 219 -16.86 -1.91 2.62
CA LEU A 219 -17.70 -2.12 1.48
C LEU A 219 -18.90 -1.26 1.26
N VAL A 220 -19.46 -0.70 2.28
CA VAL A 220 -20.74 0.01 2.24
C VAL A 220 -20.56 1.52 2.00
N THR A 221 -19.33 1.95 1.76
CA THR A 221 -19.06 3.35 1.42
C THR A 221 -19.73 3.76 0.10
N ASP A 222 -19.92 2.83 -0.84
CA ASP A 222 -20.67 3.05 -2.07
C ASP A 222 -22.17 3.35 -1.80
N VAL A 223 -22.70 2.81 -0.70
CA VAL A 223 -24.10 3.00 -0.29
C VAL A 223 -24.28 4.32 0.45
N ALA A 224 -23.24 4.78 1.16
CA ALA A 224 -23.27 6.00 1.94
C ALA A 224 -21.96 6.80 1.80
N PRO A 225 -21.69 7.38 0.62
CA PRO A 225 -20.48 8.13 0.37
C PRO A 225 -20.37 9.34 1.33
N GLY A 226 -19.17 9.54 1.87
CA GLY A 226 -18.88 10.57 2.85
C GLY A 226 -19.13 10.17 4.31
N TYR A 227 -19.60 8.96 4.56
CA TYR A 227 -19.81 8.40 5.90
C TYR A 227 -18.81 7.31 6.26
N ASP A 228 -17.65 7.29 5.66
CA ASP A 228 -16.62 6.27 5.83
C ASP A 228 -16.22 6.07 7.29
N HIS A 229 -16.14 7.14 8.06
CA HIS A 229 -15.82 7.11 9.50
C HIS A 229 -16.90 6.43 10.35
N ILE A 230 -18.15 6.40 9.91
CA ILE A 230 -19.27 5.70 10.57
C ILE A 230 -19.36 4.27 10.07
N LEU A 231 -19.13 4.08 8.78
CA LEU A 231 -19.23 2.80 8.10
C LEU A 231 -17.95 1.97 8.25
N SER A 232 -16.87 2.60 8.68
CA SER A 232 -15.63 1.92 9.01
C SER A 232 -15.85 1.02 10.22
N LEU A 233 -16.20 -0.21 9.95
CA LEU A 233 -16.34 -1.27 10.97
C LEU A 233 -14.98 -1.85 11.37
N ILE A 234 -13.87 -1.20 11.08
CA ILE A 234 -12.50 -1.68 11.36
C ILE A 234 -12.37 -2.08 12.83
N HIS A 235 -12.95 -1.31 13.73
CA HIS A 235 -12.99 -1.60 15.17
C HIS A 235 -14.11 -2.59 15.57
N ILE A 236 -15.01 -2.97 14.67
CA ILE A 236 -16.07 -3.95 14.89
C ILE A 236 -15.79 -5.24 14.12
N SER A 237 -15.19 -5.12 12.95
CA SER A 237 -14.88 -6.22 12.04
C SER A 237 -13.40 -6.22 11.69
N GLU A 238 -12.62 -6.92 12.47
CA GLU A 238 -11.27 -7.26 12.05
C GLU A 238 -11.34 -8.24 10.87
N PRO A 239 -10.42 -8.13 9.87
CA PRO A 239 -10.37 -9.09 8.77
C PRO A 239 -10.33 -10.56 9.22
N THR A 240 -9.68 -10.82 10.35
CA THR A 240 -9.57 -12.14 10.97
C THR A 240 -10.88 -12.65 11.57
N ARG A 241 -11.80 -11.78 12.00
CA ARG A 241 -13.12 -12.20 12.53
C ARG A 241 -14.10 -12.56 11.43
N HIS A 242 -14.01 -11.96 10.26
CA HIS A 242 -14.89 -12.30 9.14
C HIS A 242 -14.51 -13.60 8.44
N ALA A 243 -13.26 -14.03 8.54
CA ALA A 243 -12.82 -15.32 8.04
C ALA A 243 -13.26 -16.52 8.92
N GLN A 244 -13.88 -16.26 10.06
CA GLN A 244 -14.32 -17.30 11.02
C GLN A 244 -15.84 -17.53 11.03
N ILE A 245 -16.59 -16.90 10.13
CA ILE A 245 -18.05 -17.09 10.03
C ILE A 245 -18.40 -18.02 8.88
#